data_b1c6b10692737cc0cc419b8d97e092cc
#
_entry.id   b1c6b10692737cc0cc419b8d97e092cc
#
_cell.length_a   1.000
_cell.length_b   1.000
_cell.length_c   1.000
_cell.angle_alpha   90.00
_cell.angle_beta   90.00
_cell.angle_gamma   90.00
#
_symmetry.space_group_name_H-M   'P 1'
#
loop_
_entity.id
_entity.type
_entity.pdbx_description
1 polymer ?
#
loop_
_entity_poly.entity_id
_entity_poly.type
_entity_poly.pdbx_seq_one_letter_code
_entity_poly.pdbx_strand_id
1 'polypeptide(L)'
;EANIKDTDMVLALTNDDETNIIISAVAKKNNCESLILVNNSEYDKLKDVLGVDKLINPRMTTVSKILKHIHKGKIESVYSISDNQAEIIHAKALKSSRLVNKTLAEANLPEGIRVGLIKRDDLIIVPNGDTTIELNDEIIFLSLMNDIEAAEELFQVRDEY
;
A
#
# COMPACT_ATOMS: atom_id res chain seq x y z
N GLU A 1 -3.75 5.58 -36.57
CA GLU A 1 -2.78 6.54 -36.01
C GLU A 1 -3.50 7.34 -34.93
N ALA A 2 -2.99 7.27 -33.70
CA ALA A 2 -3.55 8.08 -32.61
C ALA A 2 -3.09 9.54 -32.79
N ASN A 3 -4.04 10.49 -32.74
CA ASN A 3 -3.73 11.91 -32.81
C ASN A 3 -3.26 12.43 -31.44
N ILE A 4 -2.01 12.15 -31.08
CA ILE A 4 -1.44 12.44 -29.75
C ILE A 4 -1.46 13.93 -29.39
N LYS A 5 -1.53 14.82 -30.41
CA LYS A 5 -1.49 16.28 -30.20
C LYS A 5 -2.78 16.84 -29.59
N ASP A 6 -3.88 16.12 -29.77
CA ASP A 6 -5.21 16.52 -29.27
C ASP A 6 -5.70 15.54 -28.16
N THR A 7 -4.75 14.88 -27.48
CA THR A 7 -5.03 13.87 -26.47
C THR A 7 -4.48 14.32 -25.11
N ASP A 8 -5.31 14.28 -24.07
CA ASP A 8 -4.90 14.65 -22.71
C ASP A 8 -4.07 13.56 -22.04
N MET A 9 -4.40 12.28 -22.30
CA MET A 9 -3.74 11.14 -21.69
C MET A 9 -3.64 9.95 -22.66
N VAL A 10 -2.49 9.25 -22.60
CA VAL A 10 -2.25 8.00 -23.33
C VAL A 10 -2.17 6.84 -22.32
N LEU A 11 -2.89 5.76 -22.60
CA LEU A 11 -2.82 4.50 -21.86
C LEU A 11 -2.05 3.48 -22.71
N ALA A 12 -0.84 3.10 -22.27
CA ALA A 12 -0.04 2.06 -22.92
C ALA A 12 -0.14 0.76 -22.09
N LEU A 13 -0.99 -0.15 -22.55
CA LEU A 13 -1.38 -1.36 -21.83
C LEU A 13 -1.04 -2.64 -22.64
N THR A 14 0.04 -2.61 -23.41
CA THR A 14 0.49 -3.79 -24.16
C THR A 14 1.22 -4.77 -23.23
N ASN A 15 1.50 -5.97 -23.71
CA ASN A 15 2.28 -6.97 -22.97
C ASN A 15 3.81 -6.74 -23.03
N ASP A 16 4.24 -5.70 -23.72
CA ASP A 16 5.65 -5.38 -23.95
C ASP A 16 6.01 -4.11 -23.18
N ASP A 17 6.81 -4.27 -22.13
CA ASP A 17 7.17 -3.20 -21.20
C ASP A 17 7.95 -2.08 -21.93
N GLU A 18 8.87 -2.44 -22.81
CA GLU A 18 9.70 -1.51 -23.59
C GLU A 18 8.84 -0.68 -24.53
N THR A 19 7.88 -1.30 -25.19
CA THR A 19 6.91 -0.60 -26.05
C THR A 19 6.09 0.40 -25.24
N ASN A 20 5.61 0.01 -24.06
CA ASN A 20 4.83 0.89 -23.19
C ASN A 20 5.66 2.10 -22.73
N ILE A 21 6.94 1.88 -22.39
CA ILE A 21 7.88 2.94 -22.01
C ILE A 21 8.14 3.89 -23.16
N ILE A 22 8.35 3.38 -24.38
CA ILE A 22 8.57 4.21 -25.57
C ILE A 22 7.33 5.07 -25.86
N ILE A 23 6.12 4.51 -25.72
CA ILE A 23 4.86 5.25 -25.88
C ILE A 23 4.79 6.39 -24.86
N SER A 24 5.16 6.16 -23.60
CA SER A 24 5.22 7.20 -22.58
C SER A 24 6.19 8.33 -22.95
N ALA A 25 7.39 7.98 -23.42
CA ALA A 25 8.37 8.97 -23.85
C ALA A 25 7.85 9.83 -25.03
N VAL A 26 7.12 9.23 -25.96
CA VAL A 26 6.48 9.94 -27.09
C VAL A 26 5.34 10.84 -26.58
N ALA A 27 4.53 10.36 -25.61
CA ALA A 27 3.47 11.15 -25.00
C ALA A 27 4.05 12.40 -24.31
N LYS A 28 5.08 12.24 -23.50
CA LYS A 28 5.77 13.33 -22.81
C LYS A 28 6.33 14.38 -23.77
N LYS A 29 6.93 13.94 -24.88
CA LYS A 29 7.43 14.86 -25.93
C LYS A 29 6.32 15.72 -26.55
N ASN A 30 5.07 15.28 -26.49
CA ASN A 30 3.90 15.99 -27.01
C ASN A 30 3.06 16.66 -25.90
N ASN A 31 3.60 16.79 -24.68
CA ASN A 31 2.91 17.34 -23.48
C ASN A 31 1.60 16.59 -23.14
N CYS A 32 1.55 15.30 -23.42
CA CYS A 32 0.44 14.42 -23.11
C CYS A 32 0.79 13.55 -21.90
N GLU A 33 -0.08 13.45 -20.90
CA GLU A 33 0.13 12.55 -19.75
C GLU A 33 0.14 11.09 -20.22
N SER A 34 0.89 10.26 -19.51
CA SER A 34 0.96 8.83 -19.79
C SER A 34 0.69 7.97 -18.57
N LEU A 35 -0.08 6.90 -18.76
CA LEU A 35 -0.20 5.80 -17.83
C LEU A 35 0.23 4.53 -18.55
N ILE A 36 1.24 3.84 -18.01
CA ILE A 36 1.77 2.64 -18.62
C ILE A 36 1.67 1.44 -17.69
N LEU A 37 1.55 0.26 -18.29
CA LEU A 37 1.62 -1.01 -17.62
C LEU A 37 3.03 -1.58 -17.78
N VAL A 38 3.65 -1.99 -16.66
CA VAL A 38 4.99 -2.59 -16.65
C VAL A 38 5.00 -3.78 -15.71
N ASN A 39 5.50 -4.92 -16.19
CA ASN A 39 5.56 -6.16 -15.42
C ASN A 39 6.86 -6.31 -14.63
N ASN A 40 7.96 -5.70 -15.10
CA ASN A 40 9.26 -5.75 -14.45
C ASN A 40 9.40 -4.60 -13.45
N SER A 41 9.53 -4.93 -12.15
CA SER A 41 9.66 -3.95 -11.05
C SER A 41 10.94 -3.09 -11.13
N GLU A 42 11.96 -3.50 -11.89
CA GLU A 42 13.16 -2.67 -12.07
C GLU A 42 12.84 -1.33 -12.75
N TYR A 43 11.81 -1.27 -13.59
CA TYR A 43 11.39 -0.02 -14.22
C TYR A 43 10.74 0.98 -13.26
N ASP A 44 10.21 0.53 -12.10
CA ASP A 44 9.71 1.43 -11.05
C ASP A 44 10.82 2.37 -10.56
N LYS A 45 12.05 1.86 -10.43
CA LYS A 45 13.23 2.62 -10.00
C LYS A 45 13.68 3.64 -11.06
N LEU A 46 13.33 3.42 -12.31
CA LEU A 46 13.71 4.25 -13.44
C LEU A 46 12.60 5.22 -13.88
N LYS A 47 11.44 5.21 -13.20
CA LYS A 47 10.27 6.00 -13.57
C LYS A 47 10.61 7.47 -13.85
N ASP A 48 11.33 8.11 -12.93
CA ASP A 48 11.68 9.53 -13.05
C ASP A 48 12.67 9.79 -14.21
N VAL A 49 13.64 8.89 -14.39
CA VAL A 49 14.64 8.98 -15.47
C VAL A 49 13.98 8.78 -16.83
N LEU A 50 13.04 7.84 -16.91
CA LEU A 50 12.29 7.55 -18.14
C LEU A 50 11.21 8.59 -18.43
N GLY A 51 10.90 9.42 -17.45
CA GLY A 51 9.89 10.47 -17.57
C GLY A 51 8.46 9.95 -17.69
N VAL A 52 8.19 8.82 -17.07
CA VAL A 52 6.85 8.22 -16.99
C VAL A 52 6.02 8.94 -15.93
N ASP A 53 4.81 9.40 -16.26
CA ASP A 53 3.94 10.08 -15.31
C ASP A 53 3.30 9.10 -14.33
N LYS A 54 2.68 8.04 -14.86
CA LYS A 54 2.02 7.00 -14.06
C LYS A 54 2.41 5.61 -14.55
N LEU A 55 2.85 4.76 -13.63
CA LEU A 55 3.25 3.38 -13.89
C LEU A 55 2.41 2.44 -13.01
N ILE A 56 1.87 1.39 -13.61
CA ILE A 56 1.13 0.33 -12.90
C ILE A 56 1.84 -1.00 -13.12
N ASN A 57 2.16 -1.68 -12.03
CA ASN A 57 2.64 -3.04 -12.03
C ASN A 57 1.49 -3.99 -11.65
N PRO A 58 0.96 -4.80 -12.61
CA PRO A 58 -0.17 -5.68 -12.34
C PRO A 58 0.14 -6.78 -11.32
N ARG A 59 1.41 -7.25 -11.29
CA ARG A 59 1.84 -8.30 -10.34
C ARG A 59 1.74 -7.78 -8.92
N MET A 60 2.26 -6.58 -8.63
CA MET A 60 2.18 -5.96 -7.31
C MET A 60 0.74 -5.70 -6.89
N THR A 61 -0.10 -5.24 -7.82
CA THR A 61 -1.54 -5.05 -7.56
C THR A 61 -2.23 -6.37 -7.22
N THR A 62 -1.88 -7.45 -7.93
CA THR A 62 -2.44 -8.79 -7.68
C THR A 62 -1.95 -9.36 -6.35
N VAL A 63 -0.66 -9.24 -6.05
CA VAL A 63 -0.08 -9.66 -4.76
C VAL A 63 -0.78 -8.96 -3.60
N SER A 64 -0.93 -7.64 -3.65
CA SER A 64 -1.63 -6.87 -2.60
C SER A 64 -3.07 -7.34 -2.39
N LYS A 65 -3.79 -7.69 -3.47
CA LYS A 65 -5.15 -8.24 -3.37
C LYS A 65 -5.17 -9.63 -2.73
N ILE A 66 -4.20 -10.50 -3.07
CA ILE A 66 -4.08 -11.85 -2.49
C ILE A 66 -3.74 -11.75 -1.00
N LEU A 67 -2.76 -10.92 -0.64
CA LEU A 67 -2.35 -10.71 0.75
C LEU A 67 -3.52 -10.26 1.62
N LYS A 68 -4.36 -9.35 1.13
CA LYS A 68 -5.59 -8.95 1.84
C LYS A 68 -6.50 -10.13 2.21
N HIS A 69 -6.54 -11.18 1.40
CA HIS A 69 -7.37 -12.37 1.67
C HIS A 69 -6.68 -13.43 2.55
N ILE A 70 -5.35 -13.40 2.63
CA ILE A 70 -4.57 -14.35 3.41
C ILE A 70 -4.44 -13.89 4.87
N HIS A 71 -4.27 -12.58 5.07
CA HIS A 71 -4.10 -12.02 6.41
C HIS A 71 -5.36 -12.22 7.26
N LYS A 72 -5.13 -12.64 8.51
CA LYS A 72 -6.18 -12.82 9.52
C LYS A 72 -6.56 -11.48 10.15
N GLY A 73 -7.84 -11.32 10.46
CA GLY A 73 -8.36 -10.10 11.07
C GLY A 73 -9.06 -9.17 10.06
N LYS A 74 -9.47 -7.98 10.49
CA LYS A 74 -10.12 -7.01 9.62
C LYS A 74 -9.09 -6.09 8.96
N ILE A 75 -8.33 -6.67 8.04
CA ILE A 75 -7.34 -5.96 7.24
C ILE A 75 -8.03 -5.40 5.99
N GLU A 76 -7.98 -4.08 5.84
CA GLU A 76 -8.62 -3.37 4.73
C GLU A 76 -7.75 -3.39 3.48
N SER A 77 -6.43 -3.22 3.66
CA SER A 77 -5.47 -3.28 2.55
C SER A 77 -4.06 -3.62 3.03
N VAL A 78 -3.27 -4.19 2.13
CA VAL A 78 -1.85 -4.52 2.34
C VAL A 78 -1.07 -4.06 1.13
N TYR A 79 0.07 -3.40 1.37
CA TYR A 79 1.00 -2.96 0.34
C TYR A 79 2.40 -3.45 0.70
N SER A 80 2.95 -4.32 -0.12
CA SER A 80 4.33 -4.78 0.02
C SER A 80 5.31 -3.70 -0.47
N ILE A 81 6.40 -3.50 0.26
CA ILE A 81 7.49 -2.59 -0.07
C ILE A 81 8.83 -3.31 -0.06
N SER A 82 9.79 -2.75 -0.82
CA SER A 82 11.18 -3.23 -0.85
C SER A 82 11.31 -4.74 -1.12
N ASP A 83 10.70 -5.21 -2.21
CA ASP A 83 10.76 -6.62 -2.65
C ASP A 83 10.38 -7.61 -1.52
N ASN A 84 9.27 -7.35 -0.85
CA ASN A 84 8.72 -8.14 0.25
C ASN A 84 9.56 -8.12 1.56
N GLN A 85 10.33 -7.08 1.82
CA GLN A 85 11.02 -6.93 3.10
C GLN A 85 10.11 -6.37 4.20
N ALA A 86 9.09 -5.61 3.82
CA ALA A 86 8.11 -5.02 4.74
C ALA A 86 6.76 -4.84 4.07
N GLU A 87 5.72 -4.68 4.88
CA GLU A 87 4.37 -4.40 4.44
C GLU A 87 3.81 -3.15 5.15
N ILE A 88 3.07 -2.34 4.40
CA ILE A 88 2.18 -1.34 4.97
C ILE A 88 0.80 -1.97 5.05
N ILE A 89 0.27 -2.05 6.25
CA ILE A 89 -1.00 -2.70 6.54
C ILE A 89 -1.99 -1.65 7.04
N HIS A 90 -3.17 -1.63 6.45
CA HIS A 90 -4.31 -0.85 6.90
C HIS A 90 -5.31 -1.79 7.55
N ALA A 91 -5.54 -1.63 8.84
CA ALA A 91 -6.44 -2.48 9.61
C ALA A 91 -7.38 -1.65 10.48
N LYS A 92 -8.54 -2.22 10.79
CA LYS A 92 -9.53 -1.62 11.70
C LYS A 92 -9.45 -2.23 13.08
N ALA A 93 -9.38 -1.39 14.11
CA ALA A 93 -9.41 -1.80 15.51
C ALA A 93 -10.83 -2.26 15.91
N LEU A 94 -11.02 -3.55 16.11
CA LEU A 94 -12.27 -4.16 16.56
C LEU A 94 -12.26 -4.36 18.07
N LYS A 95 -13.42 -4.61 18.66
CA LYS A 95 -13.58 -4.88 20.12
C LYS A 95 -12.69 -6.03 20.62
N SER A 96 -12.42 -7.01 19.76
CA SER A 96 -11.55 -8.16 20.03
C SER A 96 -10.06 -7.88 19.86
N SER A 97 -9.68 -6.74 19.27
CA SER A 97 -8.29 -6.34 19.10
C SER A 97 -7.62 -6.10 20.47
N ARG A 98 -6.39 -6.63 20.61
CA ARG A 98 -5.59 -6.44 21.84
C ARG A 98 -5.13 -5.00 22.06
N LEU A 99 -5.25 -4.15 21.04
CA LEU A 99 -4.81 -2.75 21.06
C LEU A 99 -5.85 -1.79 21.61
N VAL A 100 -7.13 -2.13 21.53
CA VAL A 100 -8.22 -1.22 21.93
C VAL A 100 -8.14 -0.89 23.41
N ASN A 101 -8.33 0.39 23.75
CA ASN A 101 -8.22 0.99 25.08
C ASN A 101 -6.80 0.91 25.71
N LYS A 102 -5.76 0.77 24.90
CA LYS A 102 -4.37 0.85 25.31
C LYS A 102 -3.66 1.98 24.57
N THR A 103 -2.70 2.58 25.25
CA THR A 103 -1.74 3.45 24.57
C THR A 103 -0.77 2.61 23.72
N LEU A 104 -0.15 3.23 22.73
CA LEU A 104 0.84 2.54 21.90
C LEU A 104 2.04 2.06 22.73
N ALA A 105 2.42 2.78 23.78
CA ALA A 105 3.47 2.35 24.71
C ALA A 105 3.06 1.07 25.48
N GLU A 106 1.81 0.97 25.93
CA GLU A 106 1.29 -0.20 26.66
C GLU A 106 1.03 -1.40 25.72
N ALA A 107 0.87 -1.15 24.44
CA ALA A 107 0.61 -2.19 23.44
C ALA A 107 1.80 -3.14 23.24
N ASN A 108 3.01 -2.76 23.68
CA ASN A 108 4.24 -3.54 23.54
C ASN A 108 4.42 -4.10 22.11
N LEU A 109 4.36 -3.21 21.12
CA LEU A 109 4.52 -3.59 19.73
C LEU A 109 5.91 -4.21 19.49
N PRO A 110 6.02 -5.28 18.68
CA PRO A 110 7.29 -5.79 18.23
C PRO A 110 8.16 -4.69 17.57
N GLU A 111 9.47 -4.86 17.65
CA GLU A 111 10.43 -3.84 17.13
C GLU A 111 10.26 -3.56 15.63
N GLY A 112 9.83 -4.55 14.86
CA GLY A 112 9.57 -4.40 13.43
C GLY A 112 8.21 -3.80 13.07
N ILE A 113 7.37 -3.44 14.06
CA ILE A 113 6.06 -2.82 13.83
C ILE A 113 6.10 -1.33 14.23
N ARG A 114 5.63 -0.47 13.34
CA ARG A 114 5.51 0.97 13.57
C ARG A 114 4.15 1.48 13.12
N VAL A 115 3.38 2.03 14.03
CA VAL A 115 2.13 2.72 13.71
C VAL A 115 2.49 4.10 13.15
N GLY A 116 2.10 4.34 11.91
CA GLY A 116 2.37 5.59 11.22
C GLY A 116 1.22 6.58 11.27
N LEU A 117 -0.03 6.07 11.28
CA LEU A 117 -1.21 6.91 11.20
C LEU A 117 -2.43 6.22 11.78
N ILE A 118 -3.29 6.99 12.44
CA ILE A 118 -4.61 6.55 12.91
C ILE A 118 -5.65 7.50 12.30
N LYS A 119 -6.66 6.94 11.66
CA LYS A 119 -7.85 7.67 11.27
C LYS A 119 -8.98 7.33 12.22
N ARG A 120 -9.51 8.34 12.90
CA ARG A 120 -10.63 8.25 13.84
C ARG A 120 -11.73 9.17 13.31
N ASP A 121 -12.80 8.58 12.83
CA ASP A 121 -13.87 9.30 12.10
C ASP A 121 -13.26 10.11 10.92
N ASP A 122 -13.33 11.44 10.99
CA ASP A 122 -12.74 12.33 9.97
C ASP A 122 -11.39 12.92 10.39
N LEU A 123 -10.84 12.52 11.55
CA LEU A 123 -9.57 13.02 12.05
C LEU A 123 -8.42 12.11 11.67
N ILE A 124 -7.34 12.73 11.22
CA ILE A 124 -6.07 12.05 10.97
C ILE A 124 -5.12 12.37 12.13
N ILE A 125 -4.66 11.34 12.82
CA ILE A 125 -3.80 11.42 13.99
C ILE A 125 -2.44 10.83 13.63
N VAL A 126 -1.37 11.61 13.82
CA VAL A 126 0.00 11.09 13.83
C VAL A 126 0.29 10.64 15.26
N PRO A 127 0.38 9.34 15.52
CA PRO A 127 0.42 8.84 16.88
C PRO A 127 1.80 9.00 17.51
N ASN A 128 1.80 9.04 18.84
CA ASN A 128 2.97 8.90 19.70
C ASN A 128 2.72 7.80 20.74
N GLY A 129 3.69 7.56 21.65
CA GLY A 129 3.57 6.50 22.67
C GLY A 129 2.34 6.62 23.57
N ASP A 130 1.88 7.85 23.85
CA ASP A 130 0.73 8.14 24.72
C ASP A 130 -0.62 8.07 23.99
N THR A 131 -0.60 7.90 22.67
CA THR A 131 -1.82 7.83 21.85
C THR A 131 -2.56 6.54 22.15
N THR A 132 -3.80 6.65 22.63
CA THR A 132 -4.70 5.52 22.88
C THR A 132 -5.41 5.10 21.61
N ILE A 133 -5.46 3.79 21.36
CA ILE A 133 -6.24 3.19 20.29
C ILE A 133 -7.68 3.02 20.75
N GLU A 134 -8.61 3.52 19.97
CA GLU A 134 -10.05 3.39 20.25
C GLU A 134 -10.72 2.40 19.31
N LEU A 135 -11.92 1.98 19.70
CA LEU A 135 -12.74 1.09 18.89
C LEU A 135 -13.09 1.76 17.55
N ASN A 136 -12.97 1.02 16.47
CA ASN A 136 -13.17 1.45 15.09
C ASN A 136 -12.10 2.37 14.50
N ASP A 137 -11.03 2.68 15.22
CA ASP A 137 -9.89 3.34 14.61
C ASP A 137 -9.40 2.56 13.37
N GLU A 138 -9.18 3.28 12.29
CA GLU A 138 -8.46 2.76 11.13
C GLU A 138 -6.98 3.06 11.31
N ILE A 139 -6.15 2.01 11.36
CA ILE A 139 -4.74 2.11 11.71
C ILE A 139 -3.90 1.72 10.52
N ILE A 140 -2.98 2.60 10.14
CA ILE A 140 -1.96 2.32 9.12
C ILE A 140 -0.64 2.10 9.84
N PHE A 141 -0.05 0.93 9.65
CA PHE A 141 1.22 0.58 10.26
C PHE A 141 2.14 -0.14 9.27
N LEU A 142 3.44 -0.01 9.51
CA LEU A 142 4.49 -0.75 8.84
C LEU A 142 4.79 -2.00 9.67
N SER A 143 4.94 -3.15 9.01
CA SER A 143 5.44 -4.38 9.62
C SER A 143 6.59 -4.93 8.79
N LEU A 144 7.69 -5.31 9.44
CA LEU A 144 8.71 -6.14 8.79
C LEU A 144 8.14 -7.54 8.55
N MET A 145 8.65 -8.23 7.53
CA MET A 145 8.15 -9.53 7.12
C MET A 145 8.14 -10.57 8.26
N ASN A 146 9.15 -10.52 9.12
CA ASN A 146 9.27 -11.45 10.26
C ASN A 146 8.25 -11.18 11.39
N ASP A 147 7.61 -10.00 11.40
CA ASP A 147 6.70 -9.57 12.46
C ASP A 147 5.23 -9.55 12.01
N ILE A 148 4.94 -10.00 10.78
CA ILE A 148 3.57 -9.98 10.21
C ILE A 148 2.61 -10.85 11.05
N GLU A 149 3.01 -12.05 11.46
CA GLU A 149 2.17 -12.90 12.31
C GLU A 149 1.84 -12.22 13.63
N ALA A 150 2.80 -11.54 14.24
CA ALA A 150 2.59 -10.77 15.46
C ALA A 150 1.66 -9.56 15.22
N ALA A 151 1.81 -8.89 14.06
CA ALA A 151 0.89 -7.82 13.66
C ALA A 151 -0.54 -8.34 13.51
N GLU A 152 -0.72 -9.46 12.84
CA GLU A 152 -2.03 -10.10 12.70
C GLU A 152 -2.67 -10.41 14.05
N GLU A 153 -1.90 -10.95 15.02
CA GLU A 153 -2.39 -11.26 16.35
C GLU A 153 -2.88 -10.03 17.14
N LEU A 154 -2.31 -8.85 16.88
CA LEU A 154 -2.75 -7.61 17.51
C LEU A 154 -4.15 -7.18 17.07
N PHE A 155 -4.50 -7.51 15.81
CA PHE A 155 -5.77 -7.15 15.18
C PHE A 155 -6.75 -8.33 15.07
N GLN A 156 -6.36 -9.54 15.51
CA GLN A 156 -7.21 -10.72 15.40
C GLN A 156 -8.53 -10.54 16.15
N VAL A 157 -9.59 -10.85 15.44
CA VAL A 157 -10.89 -11.17 16.04
C VAL A 157 -10.75 -12.55 16.70
N ARG A 158 -10.75 -12.63 18.03
CA ARG A 158 -11.05 -13.91 18.68
C ARG A 158 -12.52 -14.19 18.39
N ASP A 159 -12.78 -15.21 17.59
CA ASP A 159 -14.11 -15.80 17.55
C ASP A 159 -14.40 -16.30 18.97
N GLU A 160 -15.21 -15.55 19.72
CA GLU A 160 -15.81 -16.05 20.96
C GLU A 160 -16.86 -17.08 20.54
N TYR A 161 -16.50 -18.35 20.68
CA TYR A 161 -17.47 -19.45 20.67
C TYR A 161 -18.28 -19.42 21.95
#